data_702e9fb8f5c10ed83e1a0a75d41f2a93
#
_entry.id   702e9fb8f5c10ed83e1a0a75d41f2a93
#
_cell.length_a   1.000
_cell.length_b   1.000
_cell.length_c   1.000
_cell.angle_alpha   90.00
_cell.angle_beta   90.00
_cell.angle_gamma   90.00
#
_symmetry.space_group_name_H-M   'P 1'
#
loop_
_entity.id
_entity.type
_entity.pdbx_description
1 polymer ?
#
loop_
_entity_poly.entity_id
_entity_poly.type
_entity_poly.pdbx_seq_one_letter_code
_entity_poly.pdbx_strand_id
1 'polypeptide(L)'
;MNSRGNSASATTSADLSTQSLISEHQTKGAVMTRAEFKSFQESTKEDWDNIMVAIKDTQGLVADHILENLEHLRNDFGGFPVNRLEHSLQTATRAEKDGRDDEYIICALLHDIGDTLAPFNHPSIAAGILKPFVSEANHWMVEHHGIFQGYYFWHHIGLDRNTRERFRESPYFDYTEEFCAKYDSPAFDADYKSNPLEHYEPLIRSFFAPR
;
A
#
# COMPACT_ATOMS: atom_id res chain seq x y z
N MET A 1 22.95 -0.44 59.93
CA MET A 1 23.56 -1.53 59.12
C MET A 1 23.01 -1.44 57.69
N ASN A 2 23.90 -1.09 56.79
CA ASN A 2 23.64 -0.92 55.36
C ASN A 2 23.41 -2.24 54.66
N SER A 3 22.45 -2.27 53.71
CA SER A 3 22.60 -3.12 52.52
C SER A 3 21.92 -2.47 51.33
N ARG A 4 22.74 -1.98 50.41
CA ARG A 4 22.37 -1.49 49.09
C ARG A 4 22.06 -2.68 48.20
N GLY A 5 20.86 -2.71 47.63
CA GLY A 5 20.49 -3.61 46.53
C GLY A 5 20.77 -2.94 45.19
N ASN A 6 21.63 -3.53 44.40
CA ASN A 6 22.04 -3.11 43.06
C ASN A 6 21.02 -3.65 42.07
N SER A 7 20.23 -2.79 41.40
CA SER A 7 19.35 -3.18 40.30
C SER A 7 20.12 -2.96 38.99
N ALA A 8 20.60 -4.05 38.39
CA ALA A 8 21.11 -4.06 37.04
C ALA A 8 19.93 -3.99 36.05
N SER A 9 19.89 -2.94 35.25
CA SER A 9 18.94 -2.82 34.12
C SER A 9 19.39 -3.73 33.00
N ALA A 10 18.55 -4.70 32.67
CA ALA A 10 18.72 -5.52 31.49
C ALA A 10 18.27 -4.70 30.26
N THR A 11 19.21 -4.25 29.47
CA THR A 11 18.99 -3.72 28.11
C THR A 11 18.61 -4.88 27.21
N THR A 12 17.40 -4.89 26.73
CA THR A 12 16.86 -5.91 25.83
C THR A 12 17.47 -5.78 24.43
N SER A 13 17.88 -6.91 23.87
CA SER A 13 18.56 -7.11 22.59
C SER A 13 17.69 -6.87 21.34
N ALA A 14 16.63 -6.06 21.43
CA ALA A 14 15.72 -5.74 20.32
C ALA A 14 16.14 -4.50 19.51
N ASP A 15 17.11 -3.72 20.00
CA ASP A 15 17.45 -2.41 19.41
C ASP A 15 18.61 -2.47 18.36
N LEU A 16 19.20 -3.64 18.17
CA LEU A 16 20.33 -3.82 17.24
C LEU A 16 19.93 -4.37 15.86
N SER A 17 18.71 -4.86 15.70
CA SER A 17 18.28 -5.46 14.42
C SER A 17 17.73 -4.43 13.42
N THR A 18 17.17 -3.33 13.91
CA THR A 18 16.56 -2.29 13.04
C THR A 18 17.61 -1.35 12.43
N GLN A 19 18.76 -1.16 13.09
CA GLN A 19 19.86 -0.35 12.51
C GLN A 19 20.71 -1.13 11.49
N SER A 20 20.68 -2.45 11.52
CA SER A 20 21.43 -3.30 10.58
C SER A 20 20.77 -3.37 9.19
N LEU A 21 19.44 -3.25 9.10
CA LEU A 21 18.72 -3.35 7.83
C LEU A 21 18.82 -2.10 6.94
N ILE A 22 19.12 -0.95 7.52
CA ILE A 22 19.30 0.31 6.75
C ILE A 22 20.70 0.38 6.10
N SER A 23 21.65 -0.45 6.53
CA SER A 23 23.05 -0.37 6.11
C SER A 23 23.43 -1.26 4.91
N GLU A 24 22.61 -2.21 4.48
CA GLU A 24 23.03 -3.20 3.48
C GLU A 24 22.57 -2.94 2.03
N HIS A 25 21.78 -1.90 1.78
CA HIS A 25 21.40 -1.51 0.41
C HIS A 25 22.28 -0.42 -0.21
N GLN A 26 23.53 -0.27 0.25
CA GLN A 26 24.53 0.48 -0.52
C GLN A 26 25.05 -0.41 -1.66
N THR A 27 24.36 -0.38 -2.80
CA THR A 27 24.88 -0.88 -4.08
C THR A 27 26.26 -0.29 -4.32
N LYS A 28 27.26 -1.14 -4.59
CA LYS A 28 28.57 -0.79 -5.14
C LYS A 28 28.38 -0.15 -6.52
N GLY A 29 28.10 1.12 -6.57
CA GLY A 29 27.97 1.93 -7.77
C GLY A 29 28.52 3.33 -7.52
N ALA A 30 29.06 3.98 -8.51
CA ALA A 30 29.75 5.27 -8.49
C ALA A 30 29.21 6.21 -7.41
N VAL A 31 30.11 6.91 -6.71
CA VAL A 31 29.73 7.98 -5.77
C VAL A 31 28.88 8.97 -6.54
N MET A 32 27.56 8.93 -6.32
CA MET A 32 26.64 9.89 -6.94
C MET A 32 26.90 11.25 -6.31
N THR A 33 27.45 12.17 -7.08
CA THR A 33 27.66 13.54 -6.66
C THR A 33 26.28 14.21 -6.60
N ARG A 34 25.92 14.76 -5.43
CA ARG A 34 24.68 15.55 -5.30
C ARG A 34 24.85 16.85 -6.04
N ALA A 35 23.79 17.28 -6.76
CA ALA A 35 23.75 18.61 -7.35
C ALA A 35 23.82 19.68 -6.26
N GLU A 36 24.48 20.79 -6.54
CA GLU A 36 24.73 21.89 -5.59
C GLU A 36 23.87 23.13 -5.85
N PHE A 37 23.04 23.14 -6.91
CA PHE A 37 22.19 24.29 -7.24
C PHE A 37 21.16 24.57 -6.13
N LYS A 38 20.81 25.87 -5.96
CA LYS A 38 19.82 26.33 -4.97
C LYS A 38 18.44 26.59 -5.59
N SER A 39 18.36 26.65 -6.89
CA SER A 39 17.12 26.81 -7.68
C SER A 39 17.27 26.08 -9.02
N PHE A 40 16.16 25.68 -9.63
CA PHE A 40 16.20 25.05 -10.96
C PHE A 40 16.78 25.95 -12.04
N GLN A 41 16.69 27.28 -11.89
CA GLN A 41 17.29 28.24 -12.81
C GLN A 41 18.83 28.19 -12.83
N GLU A 42 19.44 27.73 -11.73
CA GLU A 42 20.89 27.58 -11.60
C GLU A 42 21.38 26.19 -12.05
N SER A 43 20.46 25.25 -12.28
CA SER A 43 20.81 23.87 -12.62
C SER A 43 21.42 23.80 -14.03
N THR A 44 22.37 22.89 -14.19
CA THR A 44 23.06 22.60 -15.45
C THR A 44 22.56 21.28 -16.07
N LYS A 45 22.91 21.08 -17.34
CA LYS A 45 22.64 19.79 -18.00
C LYS A 45 23.32 18.61 -17.27
N GLU A 46 24.53 18.82 -16.75
CA GLU A 46 25.29 17.80 -16.02
C GLU A 46 24.59 17.41 -14.72
N ASP A 47 24.04 18.37 -13.97
CA ASP A 47 23.22 18.10 -12.79
C ASP A 47 22.05 17.17 -13.14
N TRP A 48 21.34 17.48 -14.24
CA TRP A 48 20.19 16.67 -14.66
C TRP A 48 20.58 15.30 -15.19
N ASP A 49 21.71 15.16 -15.88
CA ASP A 49 22.20 13.84 -16.31
C ASP A 49 22.43 12.94 -15.09
N ASN A 50 23.05 13.47 -14.01
CA ASN A 50 23.25 12.75 -12.74
C ASN A 50 21.93 12.47 -11.99
N ILE A 51 21.02 13.45 -11.92
CA ILE A 51 19.70 13.31 -11.28
C ILE A 51 18.89 12.22 -11.98
N MET A 52 18.91 12.16 -13.31
CA MET A 52 18.16 11.15 -14.07
C MET A 52 18.66 9.72 -13.80
N VAL A 53 19.95 9.52 -13.53
CA VAL A 53 20.48 8.22 -13.08
C VAL A 53 19.88 7.88 -11.72
N ALA A 54 19.92 8.81 -10.76
CA ALA A 54 19.35 8.60 -9.43
C ALA A 54 17.84 8.32 -9.45
N ILE A 55 17.09 8.98 -10.33
CA ILE A 55 15.64 8.74 -10.51
C ILE A 55 15.40 7.31 -10.99
N LYS A 56 16.20 6.79 -11.93
CA LYS A 56 16.08 5.40 -12.39
C LYS A 56 16.31 4.39 -11.26
N ASP A 57 17.33 4.64 -10.44
CA ASP A 57 17.60 3.79 -9.28
C ASP A 57 16.44 3.82 -8.30
N THR A 58 15.86 5.00 -8.04
CA THR A 58 14.67 5.15 -7.19
C THR A 58 13.45 4.43 -7.75
N GLN A 59 13.26 4.41 -9.08
CA GLN A 59 12.19 3.64 -9.71
C GLN A 59 12.32 2.14 -9.44
N GLY A 60 13.55 1.63 -9.31
CA GLY A 60 13.81 0.24 -8.91
C GLY A 60 13.35 -0.11 -7.49
N LEU A 61 13.14 0.88 -6.62
CA LEU A 61 12.74 0.71 -5.23
C LEU A 61 11.21 0.79 -5.01
N VAL A 62 10.42 1.03 -6.05
CA VAL A 62 8.95 1.20 -5.89
C VAL A 62 8.31 -0.02 -5.24
N ALA A 63 8.70 -1.22 -5.65
CA ALA A 63 8.18 -2.46 -5.05
C ALA A 63 8.53 -2.58 -3.55
N ASP A 64 9.75 -2.20 -3.17
CA ASP A 64 10.19 -2.23 -1.76
C ASP A 64 9.36 -1.24 -0.93
N HIS A 65 9.16 -0.01 -1.42
CA HIS A 65 8.34 0.99 -0.74
C HIS A 65 6.87 0.56 -0.62
N ILE A 66 6.31 -0.15 -1.60
CA ILE A 66 4.96 -0.70 -1.53
C ILE A 66 4.89 -1.79 -0.45
N LEU A 67 5.84 -2.71 -0.41
CA LEU A 67 5.90 -3.74 0.63
C LEU A 67 6.03 -3.14 2.04
N GLU A 68 6.89 -2.14 2.22
CA GLU A 68 7.03 -1.41 3.48
C GLU A 68 5.72 -0.73 3.90
N ASN A 69 5.03 -0.07 2.97
CA ASN A 69 3.74 0.58 3.27
C ASN A 69 2.64 -0.44 3.60
N LEU A 70 2.59 -1.59 2.94
CA LEU A 70 1.68 -2.68 3.30
C LEU A 70 1.96 -3.19 4.72
N GLU A 71 3.24 -3.38 5.08
CA GLU A 71 3.61 -3.79 6.45
C GLU A 71 3.19 -2.78 7.51
N HIS A 72 3.20 -1.47 7.21
CA HIS A 72 2.70 -0.45 8.15
C HIS A 72 1.21 -0.62 8.48
N LEU A 73 0.40 -1.16 7.58
CA LEU A 73 -1.02 -1.45 7.80
C LEU A 73 -1.25 -2.55 8.88
N ARG A 74 -0.25 -3.39 9.17
CA ARG A 74 -0.34 -4.52 10.12
C ARG A 74 -0.74 -4.09 11.53
N ASN A 75 -0.32 -2.91 11.96
CA ASN A 75 -0.57 -2.42 13.31
C ASN A 75 -1.82 -1.55 13.44
N ASP A 76 -2.54 -1.33 12.32
CA ASP A 76 -3.76 -0.53 12.31
C ASP A 76 -5.01 -1.41 12.24
N PHE A 77 -5.75 -1.49 13.33
CA PHE A 77 -7.04 -2.17 13.39
C PHE A 77 -8.22 -1.22 13.12
N GLY A 78 -8.05 0.08 13.31
CA GLY A 78 -9.13 1.06 13.12
C GLY A 78 -10.46 0.71 13.82
N GLY A 79 -10.46 -0.22 14.81
CA GLY A 79 -11.66 -0.75 15.45
C GLY A 79 -12.31 -1.92 14.70
N PHE A 80 -11.74 -2.41 13.61
CA PHE A 80 -12.23 -3.55 12.82
C PHE A 80 -11.82 -4.91 13.40
N PRO A 81 -12.50 -6.02 13.00
CA PRO A 81 -12.17 -7.37 13.48
C PRO A 81 -10.76 -7.85 13.11
N VAL A 82 -10.22 -7.35 12.00
CA VAL A 82 -8.87 -7.64 11.51
C VAL A 82 -8.10 -6.34 11.29
N ASN A 83 -6.76 -6.40 11.25
CA ASN A 83 -5.95 -5.24 10.90
C ASN A 83 -6.04 -4.93 9.40
N ARG A 84 -5.59 -3.73 9.00
CA ARG A 84 -5.70 -3.25 7.63
C ARG A 84 -4.91 -4.09 6.63
N LEU A 85 -3.75 -4.63 7.02
CA LEU A 85 -3.01 -5.54 6.16
C LEU A 85 -3.77 -6.85 5.95
N GLU A 86 -4.32 -7.44 7.02
CA GLU A 86 -5.10 -8.68 6.91
C GLU A 86 -6.34 -8.47 6.03
N HIS A 87 -7.03 -7.32 6.14
CA HIS A 87 -8.11 -6.95 5.23
C HIS A 87 -7.67 -6.96 3.76
N SER A 88 -6.55 -6.29 3.45
CA SER A 88 -5.97 -6.26 2.10
C SER A 88 -5.58 -7.65 1.58
N LEU A 89 -4.97 -8.48 2.45
CA LEU A 89 -4.61 -9.86 2.11
C LEU A 89 -5.83 -10.75 1.86
N GLN A 90 -6.90 -10.60 2.66
CA GLN A 90 -8.14 -11.33 2.44
C GLN A 90 -8.81 -10.93 1.12
N THR A 91 -8.84 -9.63 0.83
CA THR A 91 -9.40 -9.08 -0.42
C THR A 91 -8.68 -9.66 -1.63
N ALA A 92 -7.35 -9.61 -1.63
CA ALA A 92 -6.50 -10.16 -2.70
C ALA A 92 -6.66 -11.69 -2.82
N THR A 93 -6.67 -12.42 -1.70
CA THR A 93 -6.81 -13.89 -1.70
C THR A 93 -8.17 -14.33 -2.23
N ARG A 94 -9.24 -13.58 -1.95
CA ARG A 94 -10.58 -13.86 -2.51
C ARG A 94 -10.60 -13.66 -4.03
N ALA A 95 -9.99 -12.56 -4.51
CA ALA A 95 -9.87 -12.29 -5.93
C ALA A 95 -9.05 -13.38 -6.66
N GLU A 96 -7.92 -13.78 -6.09
CA GLU A 96 -7.06 -14.83 -6.64
C GLU A 96 -7.77 -16.19 -6.71
N LYS A 97 -8.48 -16.59 -5.65
CA LYS A 97 -9.26 -17.84 -5.61
C LYS A 97 -10.41 -17.85 -6.63
N ASP A 98 -10.93 -16.67 -6.98
CA ASP A 98 -11.98 -16.50 -7.99
C ASP A 98 -11.40 -16.43 -9.42
N GLY A 99 -10.07 -16.54 -9.57
CA GLY A 99 -9.37 -16.60 -10.85
C GLY A 99 -9.21 -15.24 -11.54
N ARG A 100 -9.18 -14.14 -10.78
CA ARG A 100 -8.87 -12.81 -11.32
C ARG A 100 -7.41 -12.75 -11.77
N ASP A 101 -7.14 -11.88 -12.73
CA ASP A 101 -5.80 -11.66 -13.24
C ASP A 101 -4.89 -10.90 -12.27
N ASP A 102 -3.60 -10.89 -12.56
CA ASP A 102 -2.56 -10.29 -11.73
C ASP A 102 -2.81 -8.79 -11.46
N GLU A 103 -3.30 -8.04 -12.47
CA GLU A 103 -3.61 -6.62 -12.33
C GLU A 103 -4.74 -6.40 -11.30
N TYR A 104 -5.80 -7.21 -11.38
CA TYR A 104 -6.91 -7.15 -10.43
C TYR A 104 -6.47 -7.53 -9.02
N ILE A 105 -5.64 -8.58 -8.88
CA ILE A 105 -5.12 -9.02 -7.59
C ILE A 105 -4.27 -7.93 -6.93
N ILE A 106 -3.40 -7.24 -7.71
CA ILE A 106 -2.63 -6.09 -7.22
C ILE A 106 -3.56 -4.96 -6.79
N CYS A 107 -4.61 -4.64 -7.54
CA CYS A 107 -5.59 -3.64 -7.17
C CYS A 107 -6.31 -4.02 -5.87
N ALA A 108 -6.71 -5.28 -5.72
CA ALA A 108 -7.34 -5.80 -4.51
C ALA A 108 -6.42 -5.75 -3.28
N LEU A 109 -5.11 -6.02 -3.46
CA LEU A 109 -4.13 -5.94 -2.39
C LEU A 109 -3.84 -4.51 -1.96
N LEU A 110 -3.84 -3.55 -2.90
CA LEU A 110 -3.39 -2.19 -2.64
C LEU A 110 -4.53 -1.17 -2.49
N HIS A 111 -5.82 -1.58 -2.57
CA HIS A 111 -6.94 -0.64 -2.58
C HIS A 111 -6.98 0.28 -1.36
N ASP A 112 -6.53 -0.22 -0.20
CA ASP A 112 -6.48 0.48 1.09
C ASP A 112 -5.06 0.90 1.52
N ILE A 113 -4.04 0.83 0.64
CA ILE A 113 -2.65 1.18 1.00
C ILE A 113 -2.51 2.61 1.54
N GLY A 114 -3.45 3.47 1.22
CA GLY A 114 -3.49 4.87 1.68
C GLY A 114 -4.08 5.08 3.08
N ASP A 115 -4.63 4.07 3.74
CA ASP A 115 -5.42 4.22 4.97
C ASP A 115 -4.63 4.88 6.12
N THR A 116 -3.38 4.50 6.33
CA THR A 116 -2.52 5.09 7.37
C THR A 116 -2.06 6.51 7.04
N LEU A 117 -2.05 6.88 5.76
CA LEU A 117 -1.59 8.18 5.28
C LEU A 117 -2.74 9.20 5.20
N ALA A 118 -3.88 8.78 4.72
CA ALA A 118 -5.02 9.66 4.45
C ALA A 118 -6.36 8.89 4.56
N PRO A 119 -6.82 8.54 5.76
CA PRO A 119 -7.98 7.69 5.97
C PRO A 119 -9.28 8.25 5.37
N PHE A 120 -9.38 9.58 5.20
CA PHE A 120 -10.56 10.21 4.61
C PHE A 120 -10.61 10.18 3.08
N ASN A 121 -9.47 9.91 2.42
CA ASN A 121 -9.36 9.82 0.96
C ASN A 121 -8.38 8.75 0.49
N HIS A 122 -8.18 7.68 1.29
CA HIS A 122 -7.31 6.56 0.96
C HIS A 122 -7.55 5.98 -0.46
N PRO A 123 -8.81 5.94 -0.98
CA PRO A 123 -9.01 5.42 -2.33
C PRO A 123 -8.26 6.23 -3.40
N SER A 124 -8.23 7.57 -3.24
CA SER A 124 -7.50 8.44 -4.17
C SER A 124 -5.98 8.27 -4.07
N ILE A 125 -5.45 7.97 -2.89
CA ILE A 125 -4.02 7.64 -2.71
C ILE A 125 -3.69 6.34 -3.43
N ALA A 126 -4.45 5.28 -3.17
CA ALA A 126 -4.27 3.98 -3.81
C ALA A 126 -4.39 4.08 -5.34
N ALA A 127 -5.44 4.74 -5.83
CA ALA A 127 -5.66 4.96 -7.26
C ALA A 127 -4.51 5.77 -7.88
N GLY A 128 -4.00 6.80 -7.19
CA GLY A 128 -2.85 7.60 -7.64
C GLY A 128 -1.58 6.77 -7.80
N ILE A 129 -1.28 5.87 -6.86
CA ILE A 129 -0.13 4.95 -6.93
C ILE A 129 -0.29 3.99 -8.12
N LEU A 130 -1.48 3.44 -8.31
CA LEU A 130 -1.77 2.42 -9.33
C LEU A 130 -1.93 2.99 -10.75
N LYS A 131 -2.32 4.26 -10.90
CA LYS A 131 -2.68 4.88 -12.19
C LYS A 131 -1.72 4.63 -13.35
N PRO A 132 -0.38 4.68 -13.17
CA PRO A 132 0.56 4.43 -14.28
C PRO A 132 0.64 2.98 -14.73
N PHE A 133 0.06 2.04 -13.98
CA PHE A 133 0.34 0.61 -14.10
C PHE A 133 -0.89 -0.21 -14.51
N VAL A 134 -2.10 0.30 -14.27
CA VAL A 134 -3.35 -0.46 -14.40
C VAL A 134 -4.27 0.10 -15.48
N SER A 135 -5.23 -0.70 -15.90
CA SER A 135 -6.31 -0.32 -16.81
C SER A 135 -7.22 0.75 -16.21
N GLU A 136 -7.95 1.46 -17.06
CA GLU A 136 -8.93 2.47 -16.62
C GLU A 136 -10.01 1.86 -15.72
N ALA A 137 -10.46 0.64 -16.00
CA ALA A 137 -11.47 -0.05 -15.20
C ALA A 137 -10.96 -0.33 -13.77
N ASN A 138 -9.75 -0.87 -13.63
CA ASN A 138 -9.14 -1.14 -12.34
C ASN A 138 -8.79 0.15 -11.58
N HIS A 139 -8.29 1.17 -12.27
CA HIS A 139 -8.06 2.48 -11.66
C HIS A 139 -9.36 3.07 -11.11
N TRP A 140 -10.44 3.07 -11.90
CA TRP A 140 -11.74 3.59 -11.50
C TRP A 140 -12.33 2.81 -10.31
N MET A 141 -12.22 1.49 -10.35
CA MET A 141 -12.65 0.60 -9.27
C MET A 141 -11.97 0.98 -7.95
N VAL A 142 -10.64 1.10 -7.93
CA VAL A 142 -9.90 1.48 -6.72
C VAL A 142 -10.26 2.89 -6.26
N GLU A 143 -10.38 3.86 -7.17
CA GLU A 143 -10.71 5.24 -6.83
C GLU A 143 -12.10 5.39 -6.19
N HIS A 144 -13.04 4.53 -6.55
CA HIS A 144 -14.44 4.65 -6.12
C HIS A 144 -14.86 3.60 -5.08
N HIS A 145 -14.03 2.59 -4.77
CA HIS A 145 -14.42 1.49 -3.90
C HIS A 145 -15.01 1.95 -2.57
N GLY A 146 -14.46 2.96 -1.92
CA GLY A 146 -14.94 3.44 -0.62
C GLY A 146 -16.39 3.94 -0.65
N ILE A 147 -16.84 4.57 -1.78
CA ILE A 147 -18.24 4.98 -1.95
C ILE A 147 -19.14 3.75 -2.18
N PHE A 148 -18.65 2.77 -2.92
CA PHE A 148 -19.38 1.51 -3.16
C PHE A 148 -19.45 0.65 -1.91
N GLN A 149 -18.37 0.56 -1.14
CA GLN A 149 -18.33 -0.11 0.15
C GLN A 149 -19.29 0.54 1.16
N GLY A 150 -19.43 1.86 1.11
CA GLY A 150 -20.37 2.64 1.92
C GLY A 150 -21.82 2.14 1.84
N TYR A 151 -22.21 1.48 0.74
CA TYR A 151 -23.53 0.84 0.61
C TYR A 151 -23.81 -0.15 1.74
N TYR A 152 -22.80 -0.82 2.29
CA TYR A 152 -22.97 -1.85 3.32
C TYR A 152 -23.08 -1.28 4.73
N PHE A 153 -22.48 -0.10 5.04
CA PHE A 153 -22.39 0.39 6.41
C PHE A 153 -22.81 1.85 6.64
N TRP A 154 -22.86 2.72 5.62
CA TRP A 154 -23.13 4.16 5.80
C TRP A 154 -24.44 4.47 6.50
N HIS A 155 -25.48 3.65 6.32
CA HIS A 155 -26.74 3.81 7.04
C HIS A 155 -26.62 3.63 8.55
N HIS A 156 -25.61 2.91 9.05
CA HIS A 156 -25.34 2.77 10.49
C HIS A 156 -24.73 4.03 11.10
N ILE A 157 -24.10 4.88 10.29
CA ILE A 157 -23.47 6.13 10.73
C ILE A 157 -24.21 7.38 10.23
N GLY A 158 -25.47 7.21 9.76
CA GLY A 158 -26.34 8.30 9.35
C GLY A 158 -26.06 8.90 7.97
N LEU A 159 -25.27 8.22 7.13
CA LEU A 159 -24.99 8.61 5.75
C LEU A 159 -25.89 7.84 4.76
N ASP A 160 -26.08 8.41 3.57
CA ASP A 160 -26.86 7.75 2.51
C ASP A 160 -26.06 6.64 1.85
N ARG A 161 -26.47 5.40 2.11
CA ARG A 161 -25.87 4.20 1.50
C ARG A 161 -26.01 4.15 -0.02
N ASN A 162 -27.00 4.85 -0.60
CA ASN A 162 -27.25 4.85 -2.04
C ASN A 162 -26.40 5.90 -2.79
N THR A 163 -25.45 6.55 -2.13
CA THR A 163 -24.56 7.55 -2.75
C THR A 163 -23.85 7.04 -4.01
N ARG A 164 -23.56 5.73 -4.09
CA ARG A 164 -22.96 5.10 -5.28
C ARG A 164 -23.87 5.19 -6.53
N GLU A 165 -25.19 5.33 -6.38
CA GLU A 165 -26.15 5.38 -7.50
C GLU A 165 -25.90 6.57 -8.43
N ARG A 166 -25.23 7.62 -7.97
CA ARG A 166 -24.80 8.75 -8.80
C ARG A 166 -23.88 8.34 -9.95
N PHE A 167 -23.25 7.15 -9.84
CA PHE A 167 -22.33 6.60 -10.84
C PHE A 167 -22.98 5.50 -11.70
N ARG A 168 -24.30 5.31 -11.65
CA ARG A 168 -25.02 4.22 -12.32
C ARG A 168 -24.74 4.16 -13.84
N GLU A 169 -24.53 5.31 -14.46
CA GLU A 169 -24.22 5.42 -15.89
C GLU A 169 -22.75 5.11 -16.24
N SER A 170 -21.88 4.92 -15.24
CA SER A 170 -20.48 4.56 -15.48
C SER A 170 -20.38 3.14 -16.03
N PRO A 171 -19.57 2.90 -17.09
CA PRO A 171 -19.34 1.55 -17.59
C PRO A 171 -18.63 0.65 -16.58
N TYR A 172 -18.10 1.22 -15.50
CA TYR A 172 -17.36 0.50 -14.44
C TYR A 172 -18.19 0.30 -13.17
N PHE A 173 -19.49 0.70 -13.18
CA PHE A 173 -20.34 0.61 -11.99
C PHE A 173 -20.46 -0.83 -11.49
N ASP A 174 -20.91 -1.76 -12.34
CA ASP A 174 -21.12 -3.15 -11.95
C ASP A 174 -19.82 -3.86 -11.59
N TYR A 175 -18.72 -3.49 -12.25
CA TYR A 175 -17.39 -4.00 -11.95
C TYR A 175 -16.92 -3.63 -10.55
N THR A 176 -17.15 -2.38 -10.13
CA THR A 176 -16.80 -1.90 -8.79
C THR A 176 -17.78 -2.41 -7.74
N GLU A 177 -19.07 -2.54 -8.08
CA GLU A 177 -20.06 -3.18 -7.21
C GLU A 177 -19.66 -4.63 -6.91
N GLU A 178 -19.25 -5.38 -7.94
CA GLU A 178 -18.79 -6.76 -7.78
C GLU A 178 -17.54 -6.82 -6.89
N PHE A 179 -16.55 -5.94 -7.08
CA PHE A 179 -15.36 -5.87 -6.24
C PHE A 179 -15.73 -5.73 -4.78
N CYS A 180 -16.54 -4.73 -4.44
CA CYS A 180 -16.95 -4.48 -3.07
C CYS A 180 -17.80 -5.62 -2.50
N ALA A 181 -18.70 -6.22 -3.30
CA ALA A 181 -19.58 -7.30 -2.84
C ALA A 181 -18.85 -8.60 -2.55
N LYS A 182 -17.92 -9.00 -3.44
CA LYS A 182 -17.29 -10.31 -3.40
C LYS A 182 -15.97 -10.36 -2.64
N TYR A 183 -15.19 -9.28 -2.67
CA TYR A 183 -13.81 -9.32 -2.20
C TYR A 183 -13.57 -8.40 -1.02
N ASP A 184 -13.95 -7.12 -1.10
CA ASP A 184 -13.65 -6.10 -0.12
C ASP A 184 -14.56 -6.22 1.12
N SER A 185 -15.90 -6.12 0.95
CA SER A 185 -16.85 -6.17 2.07
C SER A 185 -16.76 -7.44 2.93
N PRO A 186 -16.53 -8.67 2.40
CA PRO A 186 -16.38 -9.86 3.22
C PRO A 186 -14.97 -10.07 3.80
N ALA A 187 -14.02 -9.15 3.60
CA ALA A 187 -12.63 -9.29 3.99
C ALA A 187 -12.33 -8.85 5.44
N PHE A 188 -13.29 -9.02 6.35
CA PHE A 188 -13.17 -8.72 7.78
C PHE A 188 -13.39 -9.96 8.65
N ASP A 189 -13.14 -11.13 8.11
CA ASP A 189 -13.35 -12.42 8.78
C ASP A 189 -12.05 -12.88 9.46
N ALA A 190 -12.01 -12.86 10.80
CA ALA A 190 -10.84 -13.26 11.58
C ALA A 190 -10.48 -14.77 11.44
N ASP A 191 -11.42 -15.59 10.99
CA ASP A 191 -11.19 -17.03 10.76
C ASP A 191 -10.78 -17.36 9.31
N TYR A 192 -10.86 -16.38 8.40
CA TYR A 192 -10.48 -16.58 6.99
C TYR A 192 -8.97 -16.83 6.86
N LYS A 193 -8.61 -17.79 6.00
CA LYS A 193 -7.20 -18.10 5.71
C LYS A 193 -6.77 -17.40 4.44
N SER A 194 -6.24 -16.19 4.62
CA SER A 194 -5.59 -15.43 3.56
C SER A 194 -4.21 -15.99 3.22
N ASN A 195 -3.74 -15.73 2.01
CA ASN A 195 -2.33 -15.90 1.68
C ASN A 195 -1.51 -14.81 2.40
N PRO A 196 -0.30 -15.12 2.90
CA PRO A 196 0.55 -14.13 3.55
C PRO A 196 1.14 -13.12 2.54
N LEU A 197 1.68 -12.01 3.03
CA LEU A 197 2.24 -10.96 2.16
C LEU A 197 3.39 -11.50 1.28
N GLU A 198 4.20 -12.40 1.81
CA GLU A 198 5.31 -13.07 1.10
C GLU A 198 4.85 -13.85 -0.14
N HIS A 199 3.60 -14.31 -0.16
CA HIS A 199 2.98 -14.95 -1.34
C HIS A 199 2.84 -13.95 -2.50
N TYR A 200 2.51 -12.69 -2.19
CA TYR A 200 2.31 -11.63 -3.18
C TYR A 200 3.58 -10.84 -3.52
N GLU A 201 4.65 -10.98 -2.76
CA GLU A 201 5.91 -10.26 -2.99
C GLU A 201 6.45 -10.44 -4.42
N PRO A 202 6.54 -11.68 -4.99
CA PRO A 202 7.00 -11.85 -6.37
C PRO A 202 6.13 -11.13 -7.39
N LEU A 203 4.81 -11.12 -7.18
CA LEU A 203 3.86 -10.42 -8.04
C LEU A 203 4.06 -8.90 -7.96
N ILE A 204 4.18 -8.34 -6.75
CA ILE A 204 4.45 -6.91 -6.54
C ILE A 204 5.75 -6.52 -7.24
N ARG A 205 6.83 -7.27 -7.05
CA ARG A 205 8.13 -6.99 -7.67
C ARG A 205 8.09 -7.02 -9.18
N SER A 206 7.38 -7.98 -9.75
CA SER A 206 7.19 -8.07 -11.21
C SER A 206 6.34 -6.94 -11.75
N PHE A 207 5.26 -6.59 -11.03
CA PHE A 207 4.28 -5.59 -11.47
C PHE A 207 4.85 -4.17 -11.47
N PHE A 208 5.65 -3.81 -10.47
CA PHE A 208 6.28 -2.51 -10.31
C PHE A 208 7.74 -2.46 -10.80
N ALA A 209 8.20 -3.46 -11.54
CA ALA A 209 9.52 -3.44 -12.15
C ALA A 209 9.69 -2.20 -13.06
N PRO A 210 10.88 -1.58 -13.11
CA PRO A 210 11.17 -0.48 -14.03
C PRO A 210 10.83 -0.87 -15.48
N ARG A 211 10.13 0.02 -16.18
CA ARG A 211 9.75 -0.12 -17.59
C ARG A 211 10.71 0.60 -18.51
#